data_d56a5581cb736a5b25f4402ef69786af
#
_entry.id   d56a5581cb736a5b25f4402ef69786af
#
_cell.length_a   1.000
_cell.length_b   1.000
_cell.length_c   1.000
_cell.angle_alpha   90.00
_cell.angle_beta   90.00
_cell.angle_gamma   90.00
#
_symmetry.space_group_name_H-M   'P 1'
#
loop_
_entity.id
_entity.type
_entity.pdbx_description
1 polymer ?
#
loop_
_entity_poly.entity_id
_entity_poly.type
_entity_poly.pdbx_seq_one_letter_code
_entity_poly.pdbx_strand_id
1 'polypeptide(L)'
;MDMMFGKNYRAMMVALAAIAGFTCTASAQTRVACVGNSITEGYGIWDQKKYPDHLQDMLGEGYSVQNFGVSSMTFANKGPDDNMSYWNTAKFKAALEFNPEIVVIELGTNDSKFFTNNCIENGQPTYNYNYGQYEKEQLYKDYEALLDTFMHLPASPKVYATLQPYSNNCGWGIMDTAIVNQINPIIQEVATRKGVEIIDLHSQFNTPEWFLADSVHPNATGAKELARIIKEGILKTPADTSKTPADTESEASDSTGTQDSTEAIRGKEFTRGSNRGQQGAQDFADQNKRKPKSYDLQGRHLQSRKRTASPTVKKDGAR
;
A
#
# COMPACT_ATOMS: atom_id res chain seq x y z
N MET A 1 -64.56 7.98 54.21
CA MET A 1 -63.56 8.85 53.56
C MET A 1 -62.41 7.98 53.12
N ASP A 2 -62.75 6.93 52.38
CA ASP A 2 -61.83 5.89 51.87
C ASP A 2 -62.38 5.39 50.52
N MET A 3 -61.82 5.82 49.41
CA MET A 3 -61.96 5.18 48.08
C MET A 3 -61.60 6.10 46.90
N MET A 4 -60.45 6.74 46.93
CA MET A 4 -59.98 7.51 45.75
C MET A 4 -58.46 7.43 45.46
N PHE A 5 -57.70 6.55 46.12
CA PHE A 5 -56.25 6.45 45.91
C PHE A 5 -55.79 5.24 45.09
N GLY A 6 -56.71 4.32 44.72
CA GLY A 6 -56.33 3.05 44.11
C GLY A 6 -56.22 2.98 42.60
N LYS A 7 -56.68 3.96 41.84
CA LYS A 7 -56.74 3.88 40.37
C LYS A 7 -55.56 4.47 39.59
N ASN A 8 -54.83 5.40 40.23
CA ASN A 8 -53.72 6.11 39.54
C ASN A 8 -52.39 5.37 39.62
N TYR A 9 -52.18 4.47 40.58
CA TYR A 9 -50.90 3.72 40.69
C TYR A 9 -50.74 2.62 39.62
N ARG A 10 -51.84 2.02 39.12
CA ARG A 10 -51.78 1.01 38.03
C ARG A 10 -51.46 1.63 36.68
N ALA A 11 -51.93 2.83 36.39
CA ALA A 11 -51.62 3.56 35.18
C ALA A 11 -50.14 4.06 35.13
N MET A 12 -49.61 4.43 36.31
CA MET A 12 -48.23 4.95 36.43
C MET A 12 -47.17 3.82 36.32
N MET A 13 -47.50 2.60 36.80
CA MET A 13 -46.58 1.45 36.69
C MET A 13 -46.55 0.83 35.29
N VAL A 14 -47.61 0.98 34.48
CA VAL A 14 -47.62 0.53 33.07
C VAL A 14 -46.85 1.53 32.16
N ALA A 15 -46.80 2.80 32.50
CA ALA A 15 -46.02 3.81 31.76
C ALA A 15 -44.51 3.69 31.99
N LEU A 16 -44.05 3.24 33.17
CA LEU A 16 -42.63 3.02 33.46
C LEU A 16 -42.06 1.74 32.84
N ALA A 17 -42.90 0.73 32.56
CA ALA A 17 -42.43 -0.52 31.94
C ALA A 17 -42.23 -0.44 30.42
N ALA A 18 -42.71 0.63 29.75
CA ALA A 18 -42.61 0.79 28.32
C ALA A 18 -41.32 1.54 27.85
N ILE A 19 -40.52 2.08 28.79
CA ILE A 19 -39.29 2.83 28.46
C ILE A 19 -38.02 1.94 28.56
N ALA A 20 -38.13 0.73 29.09
CA ALA A 20 -36.98 -0.16 29.33
C ALA A 20 -36.61 -1.09 28.14
N GLY A 21 -37.03 -0.81 26.92
CA GLY A 21 -36.94 -1.76 25.81
C GLY A 21 -36.09 -1.35 24.60
N PHE A 22 -35.49 -0.15 24.58
CA PHE A 22 -34.59 0.24 23.47
C PHE A 22 -33.17 0.47 23.98
N THR A 23 -32.54 -0.60 24.45
CA THR A 23 -31.09 -0.62 24.45
C THR A 23 -30.67 -0.84 22.99
N CYS A 24 -30.45 0.27 22.26
CA CYS A 24 -29.70 0.24 21.04
C CYS A 24 -28.30 -0.26 21.41
N THR A 25 -28.06 -1.56 21.31
CA THR A 25 -26.71 -2.10 21.36
C THR A 25 -26.03 -1.58 20.12
N ALA A 26 -25.31 -0.45 20.23
CA ALA A 26 -24.37 -0.04 19.22
C ALA A 26 -23.42 -1.23 19.03
N SER A 27 -23.57 -1.94 17.91
CA SER A 27 -22.61 -2.98 17.53
C SER A 27 -21.23 -2.31 17.46
N ALA A 28 -20.26 -2.84 18.20
CA ALA A 28 -18.91 -2.32 18.12
C ALA A 28 -18.41 -2.48 16.68
N GLN A 29 -17.90 -1.39 16.10
CA GLN A 29 -17.33 -1.42 14.76
C GLN A 29 -16.06 -2.27 14.75
N THR A 30 -15.86 -3.06 13.69
CA THR A 30 -14.61 -3.75 13.43
C THR A 30 -13.55 -2.73 13.04
N ARG A 31 -12.49 -2.60 13.85
CA ARG A 31 -11.40 -1.64 13.61
C ARG A 31 -10.43 -2.20 12.58
N VAL A 32 -10.17 -1.41 11.54
CA VAL A 32 -9.26 -1.75 10.44
C VAL A 32 -8.11 -0.74 10.42
N ALA A 33 -6.89 -1.20 10.60
CA ALA A 33 -5.69 -0.39 10.48
C ALA A 33 -5.06 -0.55 9.09
N CYS A 34 -4.97 0.54 8.34
CA CYS A 34 -4.18 0.62 7.11
C CYS A 34 -2.78 1.14 7.47
N VAL A 35 -1.84 0.23 7.64
CA VAL A 35 -0.43 0.48 7.95
C VAL A 35 0.35 0.55 6.65
N GLY A 36 1.16 1.61 6.45
CA GLY A 36 1.90 1.71 5.20
C GLY A 36 2.76 2.96 5.05
N ASN A 37 3.20 3.16 3.83
CA ASN A 37 4.06 4.26 3.43
C ASN A 37 3.26 5.44 2.81
N SER A 38 3.86 6.15 1.84
CA SER A 38 3.22 7.28 1.14
C SER A 38 2.00 6.88 0.32
N ILE A 39 1.93 5.64 -0.16
CA ILE A 39 0.78 5.11 -0.90
C ILE A 39 -0.43 5.05 0.04
N THR A 40 -0.24 4.57 1.26
CA THR A 40 -1.26 4.53 2.31
C THR A 40 -1.60 5.93 2.84
N GLU A 41 -0.59 6.79 3.06
CA GLU A 41 -0.79 8.17 3.49
C GLU A 41 -1.62 8.97 2.49
N GLY A 42 -1.47 8.67 1.18
CA GLY A 42 -2.13 9.36 0.08
C GLY A 42 -1.33 10.55 -0.45
N TYR A 43 -0.02 10.36 -0.61
CA TYR A 43 0.87 11.37 -1.19
C TYR A 43 0.35 11.85 -2.55
N GLY A 44 0.37 13.17 -2.74
CA GLY A 44 -0.01 13.82 -4.00
C GLY A 44 -1.50 14.03 -4.21
N ILE A 45 -2.37 13.42 -3.40
CA ILE A 45 -3.84 13.57 -3.46
C ILE A 45 -4.39 14.15 -2.16
N TRP A 46 -3.74 15.20 -1.63
CA TRP A 46 -3.97 15.76 -0.29
C TRP A 46 -5.42 16.15 -0.02
N ASP A 47 -6.10 16.73 -1.00
CA ASP A 47 -7.47 17.24 -0.90
C ASP A 47 -8.53 16.21 -1.37
N GLN A 48 -8.11 14.97 -1.62
CA GLN A 48 -8.96 13.90 -2.13
C GLN A 48 -8.98 12.71 -1.17
N LYS A 49 -9.98 11.84 -1.34
CA LYS A 49 -10.04 10.58 -0.59
C LYS A 49 -8.86 9.68 -0.94
N LYS A 50 -8.20 9.17 0.09
CA LYS A 50 -7.13 8.17 0.00
C LYS A 50 -7.74 6.78 -0.02
N TYR A 51 -6.94 5.74 -0.28
CA TYR A 51 -7.50 4.40 -0.31
C TYR A 51 -8.14 3.97 1.02
N PRO A 52 -7.62 4.33 2.23
CA PRO A 52 -8.31 3.98 3.46
C PRO A 52 -9.68 4.64 3.61
N ASP A 53 -9.85 5.88 3.08
CA ASP A 53 -11.15 6.55 3.09
C ASP A 53 -12.15 5.85 2.17
N HIS A 54 -11.71 5.44 0.98
CA HIS A 54 -12.53 4.65 0.06
C HIS A 54 -12.84 3.26 0.62
N LEU A 55 -11.90 2.64 1.32
CA LEU A 55 -12.09 1.35 1.98
C LEU A 55 -13.16 1.47 3.08
N GLN A 56 -13.15 2.55 3.87
CA GLN A 56 -14.21 2.86 4.84
C GLN A 56 -15.59 2.94 4.17
N ASP A 57 -15.69 3.73 3.08
CA ASP A 57 -16.96 3.83 2.35
C ASP A 57 -17.45 2.47 1.83
N MET A 58 -16.54 1.63 1.35
CA MET A 58 -16.85 0.33 0.75
C MET A 58 -17.18 -0.76 1.77
N LEU A 59 -16.61 -0.69 2.97
CA LEU A 59 -16.89 -1.63 4.07
C LEU A 59 -18.14 -1.22 4.85
N GLY A 60 -18.47 0.09 4.87
CA GLY A 60 -19.68 0.62 5.50
C GLY A 60 -19.55 0.83 7.01
N GLU A 61 -20.70 1.13 7.64
CA GLU A 61 -20.77 1.59 9.03
C GLU A 61 -20.39 0.52 10.08
N GLY A 62 -20.35 -0.75 9.70
CA GLY A 62 -19.89 -1.85 10.57
C GLY A 62 -18.39 -1.84 10.82
N TYR A 63 -17.64 -0.99 10.13
CA TYR A 63 -16.19 -0.90 10.21
C TYR A 63 -15.72 0.50 10.59
N SER A 64 -14.55 0.59 11.23
CA SER A 64 -13.83 1.82 11.52
C SER A 64 -12.43 1.71 10.92
N VAL A 65 -12.24 2.28 9.73
CA VAL A 65 -10.96 2.23 9.00
C VAL A 65 -10.12 3.45 9.33
N GLN A 66 -8.86 3.24 9.74
CA GLN A 66 -7.94 4.32 10.02
C GLN A 66 -6.66 4.24 9.19
N ASN A 67 -6.17 5.41 8.77
CA ASN A 67 -4.97 5.60 7.99
C ASN A 67 -3.76 5.82 8.89
N PHE A 68 -2.84 4.85 8.89
CA PHE A 68 -1.56 4.92 9.60
C PHE A 68 -0.36 4.98 8.64
N GLY A 69 -0.58 5.44 7.42
CA GLY A 69 0.48 5.66 6.44
C GLY A 69 1.41 6.81 6.82
N VAL A 70 2.71 6.66 6.49
CA VAL A 70 3.74 7.69 6.63
C VAL A 70 4.68 7.64 5.42
N SER A 71 4.81 8.75 4.72
CA SER A 71 5.66 8.84 3.52
C SER A 71 7.11 8.43 3.78
N SER A 72 7.72 7.80 2.80
CA SER A 72 9.12 7.35 2.76
C SER A 72 9.48 6.23 3.74
N MET A 73 8.56 5.70 4.53
CA MET A 73 8.87 4.70 5.54
C MET A 73 9.07 3.30 4.94
N THR A 74 10.00 2.57 5.55
CA THR A 74 10.36 1.18 5.27
C THR A 74 9.82 0.26 6.36
N PHE A 75 9.66 -1.03 6.06
CA PHE A 75 9.43 -2.04 7.09
C PHE A 75 10.74 -2.41 7.82
N ALA A 76 11.89 -2.14 7.20
CA ALA A 76 13.19 -2.31 7.83
C ALA A 76 13.26 -1.58 9.17
N ASN A 77 13.67 -2.27 10.23
CA ASN A 77 13.70 -1.74 11.59
C ASN A 77 14.81 -0.70 11.77
N LYS A 78 15.93 -0.90 11.07
CA LYS A 78 17.01 0.07 10.98
C LYS A 78 17.19 0.41 9.52
N GLY A 79 16.52 1.47 9.08
CA GLY A 79 16.79 2.04 7.76
C GLY A 79 18.23 2.56 7.66
N PRO A 80 18.73 2.83 6.46
CA PRO A 80 20.01 3.48 6.24
C PRO A 80 20.07 4.87 6.86
N ASP A 81 18.90 5.44 7.08
CA ASP A 81 18.66 6.62 7.88
C ASP A 81 17.57 6.22 8.89
N ASP A 82 17.83 6.36 10.20
CA ASP A 82 16.88 6.04 11.28
C ASP A 82 15.53 6.74 11.10
N ASN A 83 15.49 7.81 10.29
CA ASN A 83 14.28 8.56 9.95
C ASN A 83 13.38 7.85 8.94
N MET A 84 13.81 6.77 8.29
CA MET A 84 13.00 6.05 7.29
C MET A 84 12.35 4.77 7.82
N SER A 85 12.58 4.41 9.04
CA SER A 85 11.96 3.24 9.65
C SER A 85 10.54 3.54 10.15
N TYR A 86 9.55 2.77 9.71
CA TYR A 86 8.17 2.89 10.18
C TYR A 86 8.05 2.69 11.69
N TRP A 87 8.90 1.86 12.28
CA TRP A 87 8.97 1.55 13.71
C TRP A 87 9.15 2.79 14.59
N ASN A 88 9.82 3.81 14.07
CA ASN A 88 10.15 5.03 14.80
C ASN A 88 9.06 6.11 14.68
N THR A 89 7.97 5.84 13.95
CA THR A 89 6.92 6.83 13.68
C THR A 89 5.87 6.90 14.81
N ALA A 90 5.28 8.07 14.97
CA ALA A 90 4.12 8.23 15.85
C ALA A 90 2.91 7.41 15.35
N LYS A 91 2.78 7.22 14.04
CA LYS A 91 1.71 6.43 13.41
C LYS A 91 1.82 4.94 13.73
N PHE A 92 3.04 4.39 13.81
CA PHE A 92 3.23 3.02 14.28
C PHE A 92 2.66 2.83 15.69
N LYS A 93 3.02 3.70 16.63
CA LYS A 93 2.52 3.66 17.99
C LYS A 93 1.00 3.80 18.05
N ALA A 94 0.44 4.76 17.30
CA ALA A 94 -0.99 4.97 17.22
C ALA A 94 -1.74 3.77 16.63
N ALA A 95 -1.15 3.07 15.64
CA ALA A 95 -1.72 1.84 15.08
C ALA A 95 -1.79 0.71 16.11
N LEU A 96 -0.77 0.57 16.98
CA LEU A 96 -0.80 -0.40 18.07
C LEU A 96 -1.84 -0.03 19.14
N GLU A 97 -1.91 1.24 19.52
CA GLU A 97 -2.89 1.77 20.49
C GLU A 97 -4.34 1.67 19.98
N PHE A 98 -4.54 1.78 18.68
CA PHE A 98 -5.85 1.59 18.06
C PHE A 98 -6.38 0.16 18.26
N ASN A 99 -5.50 -0.80 18.51
CA ASN A 99 -5.81 -2.21 18.78
C ASN A 99 -6.83 -2.78 17.80
N PRO A 100 -6.49 -2.80 16.48
CA PRO A 100 -7.40 -3.19 15.41
C PRO A 100 -7.77 -4.67 15.46
N GLU A 101 -8.90 -5.05 14.85
CA GLU A 101 -9.27 -6.43 14.55
C GLU A 101 -8.78 -6.87 13.15
N ILE A 102 -8.49 -5.91 12.26
CA ILE A 102 -7.93 -6.17 10.93
C ILE A 102 -6.76 -5.23 10.72
N VAL A 103 -5.65 -5.75 10.21
CA VAL A 103 -4.47 -4.96 9.83
C VAL A 103 -4.11 -5.25 8.38
N VAL A 104 -3.97 -4.22 7.56
CA VAL A 104 -3.42 -4.31 6.20
C VAL A 104 -2.06 -3.63 6.21
N ILE A 105 -0.99 -4.36 5.87
CA ILE A 105 0.38 -3.86 5.88
C ILE A 105 0.84 -3.63 4.44
N GLU A 106 0.90 -2.35 4.03
CA GLU A 106 1.38 -1.88 2.74
C GLU A 106 2.73 -1.15 2.94
N LEU A 107 3.79 -1.92 3.25
CA LEU A 107 5.17 -1.47 3.41
C LEU A 107 6.09 -2.36 2.56
N GLY A 108 7.10 -1.76 1.95
CA GLY A 108 8.06 -2.47 1.11
C GLY A 108 8.53 -1.67 -0.10
N THR A 109 7.68 -0.78 -0.66
CA THR A 109 8.07 0.05 -1.82
C THR A 109 9.37 0.83 -1.55
N ASN A 110 9.52 1.42 -0.37
CA ASN A 110 10.74 2.17 -0.01
C ASN A 110 11.92 1.26 0.33
N ASP A 111 11.66 0.03 0.78
CA ASP A 111 12.70 -0.97 1.04
C ASP A 111 13.39 -1.42 -0.26
N SER A 112 12.72 -1.29 -1.42
CA SER A 112 13.34 -1.57 -2.72
C SER A 112 14.59 -0.74 -3.00
N LYS A 113 14.70 0.43 -2.37
CA LYS A 113 15.86 1.33 -2.48
C LYS A 113 17.17 0.69 -2.04
N PHE A 114 17.14 -0.29 -1.13
CA PHE A 114 18.33 -1.05 -0.72
C PHE A 114 18.95 -1.85 -1.86
N PHE A 115 18.17 -2.18 -2.88
CA PHE A 115 18.57 -3.01 -4.02
C PHE A 115 18.73 -2.22 -5.32
N THR A 116 18.49 -0.90 -5.27
CA THR A 116 18.56 -0.03 -6.43
C THR A 116 19.95 0.57 -6.57
N ASN A 117 20.88 -0.21 -7.13
CA ASN A 117 22.19 0.28 -7.51
C ASN A 117 22.14 0.77 -8.97
N ASN A 118 22.61 1.99 -9.25
CA ASN A 118 22.75 2.55 -10.59
C ASN A 118 21.42 2.80 -11.35
N CYS A 119 20.56 3.61 -10.75
CA CYS A 119 19.50 4.23 -11.51
C CYS A 119 20.10 5.21 -12.52
N ILE A 120 20.03 4.87 -13.81
CA ILE A 120 20.55 5.72 -14.89
C ILE A 120 19.36 6.31 -15.64
N GLU A 121 19.26 7.62 -15.63
CA GLU A 121 18.28 8.37 -16.40
C GLU A 121 19.01 9.30 -17.37
N ASN A 122 18.66 9.22 -18.66
CA ASN A 122 19.34 9.99 -19.72
C ASN A 122 20.88 9.80 -19.76
N GLY A 123 21.36 8.59 -19.44
CA GLY A 123 22.78 8.26 -19.46
C GLY A 123 23.59 8.81 -18.28
N GLN A 124 22.93 9.41 -17.29
CA GLN A 124 23.54 9.88 -16.05
C GLN A 124 22.99 9.12 -14.84
N PRO A 125 23.84 8.76 -13.87
CA PRO A 125 23.38 8.22 -12.60
C PRO A 125 22.54 9.31 -11.90
N THR A 126 21.23 9.08 -11.77
CA THR A 126 20.32 10.08 -11.21
C THR A 126 20.28 10.08 -9.71
N TYR A 127 20.62 8.97 -9.09
CA TYR A 127 20.69 8.88 -7.63
C TYR A 127 21.61 7.74 -7.19
N ASN A 128 22.53 8.08 -6.32
CA ASN A 128 23.28 7.12 -5.54
C ASN A 128 22.79 7.26 -4.09
N TYR A 129 21.60 6.77 -3.80
CA TYR A 129 21.25 6.50 -2.43
C TYR A 129 22.11 5.32 -2.00
N ASN A 130 23.27 5.63 -1.46
CA ASN A 130 24.05 4.64 -0.75
C ASN A 130 23.38 4.41 0.60
N TYR A 131 22.23 3.73 0.57
CA TYR A 131 21.49 3.35 1.77
C TYR A 131 22.22 2.28 2.59
N GLY A 132 23.53 2.11 2.41
CA GLY A 132 24.29 1.05 3.02
C GLY A 132 23.81 -0.33 2.51
N GLN A 133 24.60 -1.33 2.75
CA GLN A 133 24.18 -2.70 2.47
C GLN A 133 23.31 -3.15 3.66
N TYR A 134 22.00 -3.13 3.47
CA TYR A 134 21.10 -3.80 4.40
C TYR A 134 21.10 -5.28 4.03
N GLU A 135 21.50 -6.13 4.99
CA GLU A 135 21.57 -7.55 4.75
C GLU A 135 20.17 -8.11 4.48
N LYS A 136 20.03 -8.88 3.40
CA LYS A 136 18.73 -9.44 2.99
C LYS A 136 18.09 -10.26 4.12
N GLU A 137 18.89 -11.03 4.85
CA GLU A 137 18.46 -11.80 6.01
C GLU A 137 17.89 -10.92 7.14
N GLN A 138 18.36 -9.69 7.26
CA GLN A 138 17.82 -8.76 8.24
C GLN A 138 16.43 -8.27 7.81
N LEU A 139 16.19 -8.04 6.51
CA LEU A 139 14.85 -7.69 6.02
C LEU A 139 13.82 -8.78 6.30
N TYR A 140 14.20 -10.06 6.16
CA TYR A 140 13.33 -11.17 6.56
C TYR A 140 12.95 -11.11 8.04
N LYS A 141 13.92 -10.86 8.91
CA LYS A 141 13.71 -10.75 10.37
C LYS A 141 12.85 -9.53 10.73
N ASP A 142 13.11 -8.40 10.08
CA ASP A 142 12.39 -7.16 10.34
C ASP A 142 10.91 -7.27 9.90
N TYR A 143 10.67 -7.86 8.74
CA TYR A 143 9.31 -8.07 8.26
C TYR A 143 8.56 -9.09 9.13
N GLU A 144 9.23 -10.18 9.54
CA GLU A 144 8.66 -11.14 10.49
C GLU A 144 8.30 -10.49 11.83
N ALA A 145 9.20 -9.68 12.39
CA ALA A 145 8.96 -8.96 13.63
C ALA A 145 7.79 -7.97 13.50
N LEU A 146 7.64 -7.32 12.32
CA LEU A 146 6.51 -6.43 12.06
C LEU A 146 5.18 -7.18 12.08
N LEU A 147 5.10 -8.32 11.38
CA LEU A 147 3.91 -9.18 11.40
C LEU A 147 3.61 -9.64 12.83
N ASP A 148 4.61 -10.15 13.54
CA ASP A 148 4.46 -10.62 14.92
C ASP A 148 3.96 -9.53 15.86
N THR A 149 4.45 -8.31 15.71
CA THR A 149 4.02 -7.18 16.54
C THR A 149 2.51 -6.92 16.39
N PHE A 150 1.99 -6.95 15.19
CA PHE A 150 0.55 -6.78 14.98
C PHE A 150 -0.24 -8.03 15.34
N MET A 151 0.21 -9.23 15.00
CA MET A 151 -0.50 -10.49 15.28
C MET A 151 -0.72 -10.72 16.79
N HIS A 152 0.17 -10.19 17.65
CA HIS A 152 0.09 -10.38 19.10
C HIS A 152 -0.61 -9.23 19.84
N LEU A 153 -1.29 -8.34 19.13
CA LEU A 153 -2.12 -7.32 19.79
C LEU A 153 -3.27 -7.97 20.58
N PRO A 154 -3.76 -7.30 21.67
CA PRO A 154 -4.84 -7.85 22.50
C PRO A 154 -6.11 -8.23 21.71
N ALA A 155 -6.43 -7.52 20.63
CA ALA A 155 -7.56 -7.86 19.75
C ALA A 155 -7.31 -9.11 18.89
N SER A 156 -6.08 -9.68 18.88
CA SER A 156 -5.69 -10.80 18.03
C SER A 156 -6.10 -10.61 16.57
N PRO A 157 -5.63 -9.54 15.91
CA PRO A 157 -6.14 -9.14 14.61
C PRO A 157 -5.84 -10.16 13.52
N LYS A 158 -6.72 -10.19 12.52
CA LYS A 158 -6.41 -10.78 11.22
C LYS A 158 -5.48 -9.83 10.47
N VAL A 159 -4.26 -10.28 10.20
CA VAL A 159 -3.24 -9.49 9.49
C VAL A 159 -3.20 -9.91 8.02
N TYR A 160 -3.11 -8.92 7.14
CA TYR A 160 -2.91 -9.07 5.71
C TYR A 160 -1.61 -8.40 5.30
N ALA A 161 -0.74 -9.14 4.64
CA ALA A 161 0.43 -8.62 3.96
C ALA A 161 0.08 -8.24 2.52
N THR A 162 0.62 -7.15 1.98
CA THR A 162 0.42 -6.85 0.56
C THR A 162 1.72 -7.07 -0.22
N LEU A 163 1.64 -7.73 -1.37
CA LEU A 163 2.70 -7.59 -2.37
C LEU A 163 2.63 -6.17 -2.90
N GLN A 164 3.79 -5.49 -2.92
CA GLN A 164 3.86 -4.08 -3.26
C GLN A 164 3.39 -3.83 -4.69
N PRO A 165 2.58 -2.79 -4.94
CA PRO A 165 2.12 -2.46 -6.29
C PRO A 165 3.28 -2.09 -7.21
N TYR A 166 3.04 -2.11 -8.52
CA TYR A 166 3.99 -1.56 -9.48
C TYR A 166 4.45 -0.18 -9.02
N SER A 167 5.76 0.05 -8.99
CA SER A 167 6.33 1.36 -8.66
C SER A 167 7.68 1.53 -9.32
N ASN A 168 7.84 2.57 -10.13
CA ASN A 168 9.08 2.79 -10.86
C ASN A 168 9.43 4.27 -10.95
N ASN A 169 10.29 4.75 -10.06
CA ASN A 169 10.80 6.11 -10.06
C ASN A 169 12.30 6.15 -9.74
N CYS A 170 13.09 6.24 -10.78
CA CYS A 170 14.53 6.27 -10.70
C CYS A 170 15.04 7.43 -9.84
N GLY A 171 14.41 8.61 -9.93
CA GLY A 171 14.79 9.79 -9.16
C GLY A 171 14.63 9.62 -7.65
N TRP A 172 13.84 8.65 -7.21
CA TRP A 172 13.66 8.31 -5.79
C TRP A 172 14.32 6.99 -5.41
N GLY A 173 15.03 6.35 -6.33
CA GLY A 173 15.65 5.05 -6.09
C GLY A 173 14.64 3.91 -5.94
N ILE A 174 13.43 4.07 -6.45
CA ILE A 174 12.39 3.04 -6.45
C ILE A 174 12.37 2.39 -7.83
N MET A 175 12.61 1.08 -7.90
CA MET A 175 12.56 0.32 -9.14
C MET A 175 11.69 -0.91 -8.99
N ASP A 176 10.78 -1.08 -9.94
CA ASP A 176 9.87 -2.24 -9.97
C ASP A 176 10.63 -3.57 -10.02
N THR A 177 11.75 -3.60 -10.72
CA THR A 177 12.62 -4.80 -10.75
C THR A 177 13.16 -5.19 -9.36
N ALA A 178 13.44 -4.22 -8.48
CA ALA A 178 13.83 -4.49 -7.11
C ALA A 178 12.64 -4.96 -6.25
N ILE A 179 11.47 -4.39 -6.50
CA ILE A 179 10.22 -4.82 -5.85
C ILE A 179 9.93 -6.28 -6.18
N VAL A 180 9.91 -6.64 -7.46
CA VAL A 180 9.58 -8.00 -7.93
C VAL A 180 10.61 -9.03 -7.53
N ASN A 181 11.90 -8.69 -7.64
CA ASN A 181 12.97 -9.68 -7.47
C ASN A 181 13.50 -9.79 -6.03
N GLN A 182 13.20 -8.81 -5.17
CA GLN A 182 13.74 -8.78 -3.80
C GLN A 182 12.64 -8.62 -2.75
N ILE A 183 11.82 -7.58 -2.85
CA ILE A 183 10.89 -7.21 -1.77
C ILE A 183 9.67 -8.14 -1.73
N ASN A 184 8.96 -8.29 -2.84
CA ASN A 184 7.77 -9.15 -2.89
C ASN A 184 8.07 -10.62 -2.54
N PRO A 185 9.21 -11.22 -2.95
CA PRO A 185 9.62 -12.54 -2.46
C PRO A 185 9.84 -12.61 -0.95
N ILE A 186 10.44 -11.58 -0.33
CA ILE A 186 10.60 -11.52 1.14
C ILE A 186 9.23 -11.50 1.82
N ILE A 187 8.36 -10.59 1.40
CA ILE A 187 7.00 -10.47 1.94
C ILE A 187 6.24 -11.79 1.81
N GLN A 188 6.27 -12.38 0.62
CA GLN A 188 5.54 -13.62 0.33
C GLN A 188 6.04 -14.79 1.18
N GLU A 189 7.36 -14.97 1.28
CA GLU A 189 7.95 -16.06 2.06
C GLU A 189 7.62 -15.92 3.55
N VAL A 190 7.84 -14.72 4.12
CA VAL A 190 7.57 -14.46 5.54
C VAL A 190 6.09 -14.60 5.85
N ALA A 191 5.21 -14.00 5.05
CA ALA A 191 3.76 -14.09 5.25
C ALA A 191 3.27 -15.54 5.18
N THR A 192 3.75 -16.31 4.20
CA THR A 192 3.41 -17.74 4.06
C THR A 192 3.86 -18.53 5.29
N ARG A 193 5.10 -18.34 5.75
CA ARG A 193 5.65 -19.01 6.92
C ARG A 193 4.88 -18.68 8.20
N LYS A 194 4.37 -17.46 8.32
CA LYS A 194 3.57 -16.99 9.46
C LYS A 194 2.07 -17.31 9.35
N GLY A 195 1.62 -17.87 8.23
CA GLY A 195 0.20 -18.11 7.98
C GLY A 195 -0.61 -16.82 7.79
N VAL A 196 0.05 -15.73 7.36
CA VAL A 196 -0.57 -14.44 7.08
C VAL A 196 -1.10 -14.43 5.65
N GLU A 197 -2.35 -13.98 5.45
CA GLU A 197 -2.95 -13.87 4.13
C GLU A 197 -2.28 -12.76 3.31
N ILE A 198 -2.13 -13.02 2.00
CA ILE A 198 -1.48 -12.11 1.07
C ILE A 198 -2.52 -11.49 0.13
N ILE A 199 -2.49 -10.17 0.00
CA ILE A 199 -3.20 -9.42 -1.03
C ILE A 199 -2.19 -9.02 -2.11
N ASP A 200 -2.30 -9.62 -3.29
CA ASP A 200 -1.41 -9.32 -4.41
C ASP A 200 -1.82 -8.01 -5.09
N LEU A 201 -1.20 -6.92 -4.66
CA LEU A 201 -1.39 -5.62 -5.31
C LEU A 201 -0.57 -5.52 -6.60
N HIS A 202 0.57 -6.25 -6.70
CA HIS A 202 1.45 -6.13 -7.84
C HIS A 202 0.79 -6.55 -9.16
N SER A 203 0.13 -7.69 -9.15
CA SER A 203 -0.55 -8.19 -10.35
C SER A 203 -1.87 -7.48 -10.65
N GLN A 204 -2.53 -6.93 -9.64
CA GLN A 204 -3.86 -6.36 -9.76
C GLN A 204 -3.87 -4.83 -9.89
N PHE A 205 -2.80 -4.14 -9.43
CA PHE A 205 -2.70 -2.69 -9.43
C PHE A 205 -1.50 -2.24 -10.28
N ASN A 206 -1.62 -2.35 -11.61
CA ASN A 206 -0.56 -2.08 -12.58
C ASN A 206 -1.02 -1.26 -13.80
N THR A 207 -2.21 -0.68 -13.75
CA THR A 207 -2.77 0.14 -14.83
C THR A 207 -2.18 1.55 -14.79
N PRO A 208 -1.48 2.02 -15.81
CA PRO A 208 -0.77 3.32 -15.80
C PRO A 208 -1.64 4.52 -15.45
N GLU A 209 -2.91 4.52 -15.87
CA GLU A 209 -3.89 5.58 -15.62
C GLU A 209 -4.28 5.72 -14.15
N TRP A 210 -3.90 4.79 -13.30
CA TRP A 210 -4.17 4.83 -11.86
C TRP A 210 -3.08 5.55 -11.06
N PHE A 211 -1.97 5.90 -11.72
CA PHE A 211 -0.84 6.53 -11.06
C PHE A 211 -0.77 8.02 -11.32
N LEU A 212 -0.12 8.75 -10.42
CA LEU A 212 0.39 10.09 -10.68
C LEU A 212 1.54 10.02 -11.70
N ALA A 213 1.97 11.18 -12.19
CA ALA A 213 3.08 11.27 -13.14
C ALA A 213 4.43 10.73 -12.61
N ASP A 214 4.51 10.46 -11.31
CA ASP A 214 5.69 9.90 -10.66
C ASP A 214 5.81 8.37 -10.80
N SER A 215 4.78 7.70 -11.32
CA SER A 215 4.72 6.23 -11.52
C SER A 215 4.92 5.42 -10.22
N VAL A 216 4.59 5.99 -9.08
CA VAL A 216 4.64 5.35 -7.75
C VAL A 216 3.31 5.52 -7.02
N HIS A 217 2.83 6.76 -6.94
CA HIS A 217 1.67 7.06 -6.11
C HIS A 217 0.37 6.96 -6.89
N PRO A 218 -0.66 6.35 -6.29
CA PRO A 218 -2.00 6.36 -6.87
C PRO A 218 -2.56 7.77 -7.01
N ASN A 219 -3.20 8.06 -8.15
CA ASN A 219 -4.08 9.21 -8.25
C ASN A 219 -5.45 8.90 -7.60
N ALA A 220 -6.41 9.82 -7.68
CA ALA A 220 -7.72 9.62 -7.04
C ALA A 220 -8.47 8.37 -7.54
N THR A 221 -8.39 8.07 -8.83
CA THR A 221 -8.97 6.84 -9.41
C THR A 221 -8.22 5.62 -8.90
N GLY A 222 -6.89 5.66 -8.91
CA GLY A 222 -6.05 4.59 -8.39
C GLY A 222 -6.29 4.33 -6.90
N ALA A 223 -6.44 5.38 -6.08
CA ALA A 223 -6.76 5.22 -4.66
C ALA A 223 -8.07 4.45 -4.43
N LYS A 224 -9.08 4.70 -5.27
CA LYS A 224 -10.35 3.96 -5.21
C LYS A 224 -10.19 2.50 -5.65
N GLU A 225 -9.43 2.24 -6.71
CA GLU A 225 -9.17 0.87 -7.19
C GLU A 225 -8.32 0.07 -6.20
N LEU A 226 -7.33 0.69 -5.59
CA LEU A 226 -6.53 0.09 -4.52
C LEU A 226 -7.41 -0.34 -3.33
N ALA A 227 -8.34 0.53 -2.92
CA ALA A 227 -9.32 0.20 -1.87
C ALA A 227 -10.21 -0.99 -2.25
N ARG A 228 -10.64 -1.08 -3.53
CA ARG A 228 -11.45 -2.19 -4.03
C ARG A 228 -10.69 -3.52 -3.92
N ILE A 229 -9.45 -3.55 -4.39
CA ILE A 229 -8.60 -4.76 -4.34
C ILE A 229 -8.38 -5.20 -2.89
N ILE A 230 -8.07 -4.25 -2.00
CA ILE A 230 -7.88 -4.53 -0.57
C ILE A 230 -9.17 -5.04 0.08
N LYS A 231 -10.32 -4.41 -0.20
CA LYS A 231 -11.62 -4.89 0.27
C LYS A 231 -11.89 -6.34 -0.15
N GLU A 232 -11.66 -6.65 -1.42
CA GLU A 232 -11.86 -8.01 -1.94
C GLU A 232 -10.95 -9.02 -1.23
N GLY A 233 -9.69 -8.64 -0.97
CA GLY A 233 -8.76 -9.45 -0.17
C GLY A 233 -9.25 -9.68 1.26
N ILE A 234 -9.75 -8.65 1.94
CA ILE A 234 -10.26 -8.74 3.31
C ILE A 234 -11.52 -9.62 3.39
N LEU A 235 -12.42 -9.46 2.43
CA LEU A 235 -13.73 -10.15 2.42
C LEU A 235 -13.69 -11.51 1.73
N LYS A 236 -12.55 -11.89 1.13
CA LYS A 236 -12.39 -13.20 0.52
C LYS A 236 -12.54 -14.27 1.60
N THR A 237 -13.57 -15.10 1.47
CA THR A 237 -13.71 -16.27 2.34
C THR A 237 -12.52 -17.19 2.11
N PRO A 238 -11.85 -17.70 3.16
CA PRO A 238 -10.81 -18.69 2.99
C PRO A 238 -11.33 -19.83 2.11
N ALA A 239 -10.58 -20.22 1.10
CA ALA A 239 -10.95 -21.40 0.31
C ALA A 239 -11.06 -22.57 1.29
N ASP A 240 -12.18 -23.26 1.26
CA ASP A 240 -12.41 -24.48 2.04
C ASP A 240 -11.35 -25.51 1.66
N THR A 241 -10.31 -25.61 2.49
CA THR A 241 -9.20 -26.56 2.30
C THR A 241 -9.62 -27.99 2.66
N SER A 242 -10.91 -28.25 2.94
CA SER A 242 -11.45 -29.57 3.26
C SER A 242 -11.74 -30.44 2.05
N LYS A 243 -11.61 -29.93 0.81
CA LYS A 243 -11.71 -30.77 -0.39
C LYS A 243 -10.36 -31.40 -0.69
N THR A 244 -10.12 -32.58 -0.09
CA THR A 244 -9.20 -33.59 -0.61
C THR A 244 -9.57 -33.89 -2.06
N PRO A 245 -8.64 -33.98 -3.01
CA PRO A 245 -8.93 -34.45 -4.36
C PRO A 245 -9.47 -35.89 -4.25
N ALA A 246 -10.74 -36.09 -4.55
CA ALA A 246 -11.33 -37.41 -4.67
C ALA A 246 -10.69 -38.09 -5.88
N ASP A 247 -10.26 -39.30 -5.67
CA ASP A 247 -9.72 -40.25 -6.63
C ASP A 247 -10.50 -40.24 -7.94
N THR A 248 -9.82 -39.86 -9.01
CA THR A 248 -10.31 -40.10 -10.37
C THR A 248 -9.85 -41.49 -10.74
N GLU A 249 -10.72 -42.45 -10.57
CA GLU A 249 -10.53 -43.79 -11.11
C GLU A 249 -10.31 -43.73 -12.63
N SER A 250 -9.28 -44.43 -13.04
CA SER A 250 -8.89 -44.64 -14.42
C SER A 250 -9.86 -45.60 -15.10
N GLU A 251 -10.62 -45.16 -16.09
CA GLU A 251 -11.15 -46.09 -17.10
C GLU A 251 -10.14 -46.16 -18.26
N ALA A 252 -9.52 -47.33 -18.38
CA ALA A 252 -8.72 -47.70 -19.50
C ALA A 252 -9.62 -48.13 -20.67
N SER A 253 -9.53 -47.48 -21.81
CA SER A 253 -9.97 -48.02 -23.06
C SER A 253 -8.80 -48.06 -24.05
N ASP A 254 -8.43 -49.29 -24.35
CA ASP A 254 -7.55 -49.74 -25.38
C ASP A 254 -8.01 -49.30 -26.79
N SER A 255 -7.15 -48.69 -27.61
CA SER A 255 -7.14 -48.88 -29.07
C SER A 255 -5.82 -48.45 -29.68
N THR A 256 -5.16 -49.48 -30.20
CA THR A 256 -4.04 -49.50 -31.14
C THR A 256 -4.22 -48.60 -32.37
N GLY A 257 -3.17 -47.90 -32.78
CA GLY A 257 -3.14 -47.23 -34.09
C GLY A 257 -1.82 -46.48 -34.34
N THR A 258 -0.88 -47.18 -34.90
CA THR A 258 0.34 -46.70 -35.55
C THR A 258 0.05 -45.67 -36.64
N GLN A 259 0.81 -44.56 -36.68
CA GLN A 259 1.53 -44.10 -37.90
C GLN A 259 2.33 -42.82 -37.66
N ASP A 260 3.57 -42.96 -38.10
CA ASP A 260 4.65 -42.05 -38.39
C ASP A 260 4.26 -40.87 -39.32
N SER A 261 4.73 -39.67 -39.04
CA SER A 261 5.20 -38.71 -40.05
C SER A 261 5.80 -37.42 -39.41
N THR A 262 7.08 -37.32 -39.61
CA THR A 262 7.89 -36.10 -39.47
C THR A 262 7.38 -34.98 -40.43
N GLU A 263 7.10 -33.78 -39.90
CA GLU A 263 7.11 -32.60 -40.73
C GLU A 263 7.62 -31.35 -39.96
N ALA A 264 8.48 -30.64 -40.70
CA ALA A 264 9.27 -29.51 -40.26
C ALA A 264 8.44 -28.26 -39.97
N ILE A 265 8.70 -27.57 -38.87
CA ILE A 265 8.13 -26.25 -38.59
C ILE A 265 9.01 -25.16 -39.19
N ARG A 266 8.53 -24.60 -40.25
CA ARG A 266 9.04 -23.39 -40.91
C ARG A 266 8.65 -22.17 -40.12
N GLY A 267 9.63 -21.30 -39.80
CA GLY A 267 9.41 -20.02 -39.13
C GLY A 267 8.49 -19.09 -39.91
N LYS A 268 7.63 -18.40 -39.18
CA LYS A 268 6.92 -17.21 -39.67
C LYS A 268 7.52 -15.97 -39.04
N GLU A 269 8.14 -15.15 -39.90
CA GLU A 269 8.51 -13.77 -39.60
C GLU A 269 7.28 -12.96 -39.20
N PHE A 270 7.42 -12.24 -38.08
CA PHE A 270 6.41 -11.29 -37.62
C PHE A 270 6.82 -9.91 -38.12
N THR A 271 6.12 -9.42 -39.14
CA THR A 271 6.30 -8.09 -39.70
C THR A 271 5.89 -7.00 -38.71
N ARG A 272 6.77 -6.02 -38.57
CA ARG A 272 6.67 -4.77 -37.83
C ARG A 272 5.46 -3.95 -38.26
N GLY A 273 4.49 -3.75 -37.37
CA GLY A 273 3.38 -2.79 -37.49
C GLY A 273 3.66 -1.57 -36.62
N SER A 274 4.11 -0.56 -37.19
CA SER A 274 3.80 0.87 -37.32
C SER A 274 3.52 1.73 -36.08
N ASN A 275 4.40 2.68 -35.84
CA ASN A 275 4.22 4.15 -35.65
C ASN A 275 3.03 4.71 -34.86
N ARG A 276 2.66 4.16 -33.68
CA ARG A 276 1.83 4.89 -32.72
C ARG A 276 2.49 5.10 -31.33
N GLY A 277 3.66 4.51 -31.11
CA GLY A 277 4.41 4.65 -29.83
C GLY A 277 5.31 5.88 -29.73
N GLN A 278 5.63 6.55 -30.85
CA GLN A 278 6.59 7.66 -30.83
C GLN A 278 5.99 9.02 -30.51
N GLN A 279 4.69 9.21 -30.73
CA GLN A 279 4.03 10.48 -30.42
C GLN A 279 3.75 10.65 -28.93
N GLY A 280 3.38 9.58 -28.22
CA GLY A 280 3.18 9.60 -26.77
C GLY A 280 4.46 9.83 -25.95
N ALA A 281 5.61 9.38 -26.45
CA ALA A 281 6.91 9.59 -25.80
C ALA A 281 7.43 11.03 -25.95
N GLN A 282 7.08 11.73 -27.03
CA GLN A 282 7.47 13.12 -27.26
C GLN A 282 6.64 14.10 -26.43
N ASP A 283 5.36 13.86 -26.26
CA ASP A 283 4.48 14.67 -25.41
C ASP A 283 4.85 14.52 -23.92
N PHE A 284 5.36 13.37 -23.52
CA PHE A 284 5.87 13.11 -22.16
C PHE A 284 7.18 13.84 -21.86
N ALA A 285 8.06 13.97 -22.87
CA ALA A 285 9.34 14.67 -22.74
C ALA A 285 9.17 16.21 -22.63
N ASP A 286 8.14 16.78 -23.23
CA ASP A 286 7.89 18.24 -23.20
C ASP A 286 7.16 18.70 -21.92
N GLN A 287 6.43 17.84 -21.25
CA GLN A 287 5.86 18.16 -19.92
C GLN A 287 6.92 18.18 -18.80
N ASN A 288 8.00 17.42 -18.96
CA ASN A 288 9.08 17.34 -17.96
C ASN A 288 10.10 18.48 -18.02
N LYS A 289 10.00 19.41 -18.99
CA LYS A 289 10.86 20.62 -19.04
C LYS A 289 10.49 21.72 -18.03
N ARG A 290 9.42 21.57 -17.28
CA ARG A 290 9.13 22.48 -16.16
C ARG A 290 9.98 22.07 -14.95
N LYS A 291 10.94 22.95 -14.57
CA LYS A 291 11.77 22.74 -13.38
C LYS A 291 10.91 22.35 -12.19
N PRO A 292 11.24 21.28 -11.47
CA PRO A 292 10.49 20.87 -10.30
C PRO A 292 10.49 22.00 -9.27
N LYS A 293 9.33 22.33 -8.73
CA LYS A 293 9.21 23.25 -7.60
C LYS A 293 9.80 22.55 -6.38
N SER A 294 10.83 23.14 -5.77
CA SER A 294 11.41 22.61 -4.54
C SER A 294 10.49 22.94 -3.34
N TYR A 295 10.26 21.95 -2.51
CA TYR A 295 9.50 22.06 -1.27
C TYR A 295 10.41 21.72 -0.08
N ASP A 296 10.14 22.28 1.10
CA ASP A 296 10.80 21.89 2.35
C ASP A 296 10.24 20.56 2.89
N LEU A 297 10.85 20.04 3.96
CA LEU A 297 10.43 18.79 4.62
C LEU A 297 9.01 18.80 5.20
N GLN A 298 8.34 19.94 5.16
CA GLN A 298 6.96 20.14 5.61
C GLN A 298 6.02 20.44 4.44
N GLY A 299 6.46 20.25 3.18
CA GLY A 299 5.63 20.44 1.98
C GLY A 299 5.43 21.89 1.55
N ARG A 300 6.19 22.87 2.09
CA ARG A 300 6.05 24.29 1.75
C ARG A 300 6.93 24.65 0.56
N HIS A 301 6.37 25.38 -0.39
CA HIS A 301 7.05 25.81 -1.60
C HIS A 301 8.22 26.77 -1.27
N LEU A 302 9.45 26.39 -1.65
CA LEU A 302 10.63 27.23 -1.53
C LEU A 302 10.67 28.24 -2.69
N GLN A 303 10.34 29.50 -2.43
CA GLN A 303 10.59 30.58 -3.39
C GLN A 303 12.08 30.92 -3.42
N SER A 304 12.70 30.84 -4.60
CA SER A 304 14.08 31.28 -4.78
C SER A 304 14.18 32.80 -4.55
N ARG A 305 14.68 33.22 -3.39
CA ARG A 305 15.08 34.60 -3.18
C ARG A 305 16.27 34.92 -4.10
N LYS A 306 16.08 35.76 -5.11
CA LYS A 306 17.16 36.38 -5.84
C LYS A 306 18.03 37.16 -4.83
N ARG A 307 19.28 36.76 -4.63
CA ARG A 307 20.25 37.56 -3.92
C ARG A 307 20.49 38.83 -4.75
N THR A 308 20.02 39.96 -4.28
CA THR A 308 20.47 41.26 -4.75
C THR A 308 21.91 41.45 -4.28
N ALA A 309 22.80 41.72 -5.21
CA ALA A 309 24.20 41.99 -4.93
C ALA A 309 24.29 43.23 -4.04
N SER A 310 25.04 43.12 -2.95
CA SER A 310 25.43 44.26 -2.10
C SER A 310 26.37 45.21 -2.87
N PRO A 311 26.21 46.52 -2.70
CA PRO A 311 27.12 47.50 -3.33
C PRO A 311 28.52 47.43 -2.72
N THR A 312 29.51 47.41 -3.58
CA THR A 312 30.94 47.53 -3.28
C THR A 312 31.21 48.84 -2.56
N VAL A 313 31.72 48.76 -1.34
CA VAL A 313 32.29 49.91 -0.63
C VAL A 313 33.67 50.20 -1.24
N LYS A 314 33.81 51.36 -1.90
CA LYS A 314 35.11 51.94 -2.27
C LYS A 314 35.84 52.40 -0.98
N LYS A 315 37.02 51.87 -0.75
CA LYS A 315 38.00 52.44 0.19
C LYS A 315 38.72 53.59 -0.54
N ASP A 316 38.39 54.82 -0.21
CA ASP A 316 39.26 55.94 -0.50
C ASP A 316 40.35 56.00 0.59
N GLY A 317 41.59 55.99 0.11
CA GLY A 317 42.73 56.27 0.96
C GLY A 317 42.96 57.81 1.07
N ALA A 318 43.38 58.22 2.24
CA ALA A 318 44.21 59.43 2.38
C ALA A 318 44.81 59.47 3.78
N ARG A 319 46.11 59.56 3.75
CA ARG A 319 47.09 60.17 4.66
C ARG A 319 47.17 59.63 6.08
#